data_ef6d0dbcf7abd0ac44ad6b14bf0affcf
#
_entry.id   ef6d0dbcf7abd0ac44ad6b14bf0affcf
#
_cell.length_a   1.000
_cell.length_b   1.000
_cell.length_c   1.000
_cell.angle_alpha   90.00
_cell.angle_beta   90.00
_cell.angle_gamma   90.00
#
_symmetry.space_group_name_H-M   'P 1'
#
loop_
_entity.id
_entity.type
_entity.pdbx_description
1 polymer ?
#
loop_
_entity_poly.entity_id
_entity_poly.type
_entity_poly.pdbx_seq_one_letter_code
_entity_poly.pdbx_strand_id
1 'polypeptide(L)'
;MSNTRIKALIGFANDNISMYVGEIRDVDSTEAAKLISGGLAVAYTDPINPSGSIDITENGTYDVTAKASAVVNCSVVTITYNANGGTGSVDPVTDIKGKTITLDNGAGLTAPEGKHFAGWGVTSDATETISEIKLAENITLYAIYALNE
;
A
#
# COMPACT_ATOMS: atom_id res chain seq x y z
N MET A 1 -30.84 -13.38 18.50
CA MET A 1 -30.04 -14.61 18.39
C MET A 1 -28.70 -14.18 17.85
N SER A 2 -27.63 -14.75 18.36
CA SER A 2 -26.28 -14.43 17.93
C SER A 2 -25.88 -15.44 16.85
N ASN A 3 -25.22 -14.98 15.78
CA ASN A 3 -24.72 -15.83 14.70
C ASN A 3 -23.21 -15.93 14.78
N THR A 4 -22.68 -17.08 14.41
CA THR A 4 -21.25 -17.35 14.27
C THR A 4 -20.95 -17.72 12.84
N ARG A 5 -19.94 -17.09 12.24
CA ARG A 5 -19.48 -17.45 10.90
C ARG A 5 -18.58 -18.66 10.97
N ILE A 6 -18.90 -19.67 10.15
CA ILE A 6 -18.17 -20.93 10.09
C ILE A 6 -17.78 -21.27 8.65
N LYS A 7 -16.70 -22.07 8.51
CA LYS A 7 -16.29 -22.68 7.25
C LYS A 7 -16.35 -24.19 7.36
N ALA A 8 -17.07 -24.84 6.45
CA ALA A 8 -17.17 -26.29 6.41
C ALA A 8 -15.82 -26.93 6.03
N LEU A 9 -15.35 -27.91 6.81
CA LEU A 9 -14.17 -28.73 6.54
C LEU A 9 -14.49 -29.93 5.65
N ILE A 10 -15.70 -30.45 5.75
CA ILE A 10 -16.26 -31.53 4.94
C ILE A 10 -17.65 -31.14 4.50
N GLY A 11 -18.16 -31.74 3.43
CA GLY A 11 -19.56 -31.59 3.06
C GLY A 11 -20.45 -32.37 4.04
N PHE A 12 -21.50 -31.74 4.53
CA PHE A 12 -22.46 -32.36 5.45
C PHE A 12 -23.87 -31.78 5.27
N ALA A 13 -24.83 -32.54 5.71
CA ALA A 13 -26.24 -32.11 5.85
C ALA A 13 -26.83 -32.71 7.10
N ASN A 14 -27.63 -31.92 7.81
CA ASN A 14 -28.49 -32.35 8.90
C ASN A 14 -29.87 -31.68 8.76
N ASP A 15 -30.76 -31.85 9.71
CA ASP A 15 -32.12 -31.33 9.64
C ASP A 15 -32.21 -29.81 9.59
N ASN A 16 -31.14 -29.10 9.98
CA ASN A 16 -31.15 -27.65 10.10
C ASN A 16 -30.25 -26.95 9.06
N ILE A 17 -29.21 -27.63 8.59
CA ILE A 17 -28.20 -26.99 7.70
C ILE A 17 -27.52 -28.03 6.80
N SER A 18 -27.29 -27.64 5.57
CA SER A 18 -26.44 -28.35 4.60
C SER A 18 -25.35 -27.43 4.10
N MET A 19 -24.13 -27.92 4.07
CA MET A 19 -22.97 -27.15 3.60
C MET A 19 -22.04 -28.02 2.75
N TYR A 20 -21.43 -27.40 1.74
CA TYR A 20 -20.37 -28.03 0.93
C TYR A 20 -19.00 -27.75 1.55
N VAL A 21 -18.03 -28.61 1.26
CA VAL A 21 -16.66 -28.40 1.72
C VAL A 21 -16.13 -27.02 1.29
N GLY A 22 -15.59 -26.28 2.23
CA GLY A 22 -15.07 -24.92 2.01
C GLY A 22 -16.13 -23.81 2.03
N GLU A 23 -17.41 -24.14 2.06
CA GLU A 23 -18.49 -23.15 2.16
C GLU A 23 -18.40 -22.36 3.46
N ILE A 24 -18.62 -21.04 3.38
CA ILE A 24 -18.63 -20.13 4.52
C ILE A 24 -20.04 -19.61 4.70
N ARG A 25 -20.55 -19.71 5.94
CA ARG A 25 -21.92 -19.29 6.25
C ARG A 25 -22.03 -18.76 7.69
N ASP A 26 -22.95 -17.83 7.89
CA ASP A 26 -23.36 -17.39 9.21
C ASP A 26 -24.46 -18.35 9.72
N VAL A 27 -24.23 -18.96 10.86
CA VAL A 27 -25.08 -19.99 11.49
C VAL A 27 -25.39 -19.58 12.92
N ASP A 28 -26.55 -19.95 13.44
CA ASP A 28 -26.86 -19.76 14.85
C ASP A 28 -25.70 -20.27 15.73
N SER A 29 -25.33 -19.50 16.74
CA SER A 29 -24.13 -19.79 17.53
C SER A 29 -24.20 -21.14 18.27
N THR A 30 -25.39 -21.62 18.60
CA THR A 30 -25.57 -22.94 19.23
C THR A 30 -25.30 -24.07 18.24
N GLU A 31 -25.78 -23.92 17.01
CA GLU A 31 -25.54 -24.90 15.94
C GLU A 31 -24.07 -24.84 15.49
N ALA A 32 -23.51 -23.65 15.35
CA ALA A 32 -22.09 -23.48 15.04
C ALA A 32 -21.17 -24.20 16.05
N ALA A 33 -21.45 -24.08 17.35
CA ALA A 33 -20.70 -24.76 18.39
C ALA A 33 -20.74 -26.30 18.22
N LYS A 34 -21.88 -26.87 17.86
CA LYS A 34 -22.00 -28.33 17.62
C LYS A 34 -21.20 -28.77 16.39
N LEU A 35 -21.28 -27.99 15.30
CA LEU A 35 -20.57 -28.31 14.06
C LEU A 35 -19.04 -28.21 14.25
N ILE A 36 -18.57 -27.22 14.99
CA ILE A 36 -17.16 -27.04 15.31
C ILE A 36 -16.67 -28.15 16.25
N SER A 37 -17.40 -28.45 17.32
CA SER A 37 -17.03 -29.53 18.26
C SER A 37 -17.07 -30.91 17.62
N GLY A 38 -17.95 -31.12 16.62
CA GLY A 38 -18.02 -32.33 15.82
C GLY A 38 -16.95 -32.44 14.73
N GLY A 39 -16.08 -31.44 14.56
CA GLY A 39 -15.04 -31.43 13.54
C GLY A 39 -15.54 -31.24 12.10
N LEU A 40 -16.81 -30.86 11.93
CA LEU A 40 -17.43 -30.65 10.61
C LEU A 40 -17.13 -29.27 10.04
N ALA A 41 -16.86 -28.28 10.90
CA ALA A 41 -16.56 -26.91 10.55
C ALA A 41 -15.51 -26.31 11.50
N VAL A 42 -14.97 -25.16 11.10
CA VAL A 42 -14.14 -24.29 11.96
C VAL A 42 -14.80 -22.92 12.07
N ALA A 43 -14.56 -22.23 13.19
CA ALA A 43 -14.90 -20.82 13.25
C ALA A 43 -14.13 -20.06 12.15
N TYR A 44 -14.82 -19.20 11.44
CA TYR A 44 -14.23 -18.44 10.35
C TYR A 44 -14.33 -16.94 10.66
N THR A 45 -13.19 -16.29 10.69
CA THR A 45 -13.11 -14.84 10.65
C THR A 45 -12.64 -14.45 9.27
N ASP A 46 -13.38 -13.56 8.61
CA ASP A 46 -12.91 -13.01 7.34
C ASP A 46 -11.50 -12.45 7.55
N PRO A 47 -10.54 -12.84 6.70
CA PRO A 47 -9.19 -12.28 6.77
C PRO A 47 -9.18 -10.76 6.52
N ILE A 48 -10.26 -10.26 5.92
CA ILE A 48 -10.52 -8.84 5.76
C ILE A 48 -11.74 -8.53 6.64
N ASN A 49 -11.50 -7.92 7.80
CA ASN A 49 -12.59 -7.40 8.63
C ASN A 49 -13.35 -6.37 7.77
N PRO A 50 -14.67 -6.56 7.47
CA PRO A 50 -15.44 -5.59 6.68
C PRO A 50 -15.54 -4.21 7.33
N SER A 51 -15.15 -4.08 8.59
CA SER A 51 -15.03 -2.81 9.33
C SER A 51 -13.58 -2.41 9.56
N GLY A 52 -12.61 -3.18 9.07
CA GLY A 52 -11.19 -2.93 9.25
C GLY A 52 -10.59 -2.12 8.10
N SER A 53 -9.63 -1.28 8.44
CA SER A 53 -8.74 -0.66 7.47
C SER A 53 -7.57 -1.60 7.17
N ILE A 54 -7.16 -1.67 5.91
CA ILE A 54 -5.91 -2.31 5.51
C ILE A 54 -4.90 -1.19 5.27
N ASP A 55 -3.86 -1.15 6.08
CA ASP A 55 -2.74 -0.25 5.86
C ASP A 55 -1.81 -0.86 4.80
N ILE A 56 -1.82 -0.31 3.59
CA ILE A 56 -0.87 -0.66 2.56
C ILE A 56 0.36 0.22 2.77
N THR A 57 1.41 -0.38 3.34
CA THR A 57 2.66 0.31 3.68
C THR A 57 3.79 0.01 2.70
N GLU A 58 3.59 -0.95 1.78
CA GLU A 58 4.59 -1.39 0.81
C GLU A 58 4.00 -1.51 -0.59
N ASN A 59 4.86 -1.38 -1.59
CA ASN A 59 4.47 -1.62 -2.98
C ASN A 59 4.28 -3.13 -3.22
N GLY A 60 3.10 -3.53 -3.66
CA GLY A 60 2.76 -4.92 -3.94
C GLY A 60 1.45 -5.04 -4.71
N THR A 61 1.19 -6.22 -5.26
CA THR A 61 -0.11 -6.55 -5.84
C THR A 61 -1.00 -7.07 -4.72
N TYR A 62 -2.06 -6.36 -4.42
CA TYR A 62 -3.03 -6.75 -3.41
C TYR A 62 -4.31 -7.20 -4.12
N ASP A 63 -4.66 -8.49 -3.98
CA ASP A 63 -5.98 -8.98 -4.37
C ASP A 63 -7.00 -8.52 -3.32
N VAL A 64 -7.61 -7.38 -3.58
CA VAL A 64 -8.73 -6.90 -2.77
C VAL A 64 -10.02 -7.40 -3.42
N THR A 65 -10.44 -8.59 -3.06
CA THR A 65 -11.81 -9.05 -3.36
C THR A 65 -12.74 -8.34 -2.38
N ALA A 66 -12.94 -7.04 -2.59
CA ALA A 66 -13.76 -6.23 -1.72
C ALA A 66 -15.24 -6.51 -1.97
N LYS A 67 -15.92 -7.06 -1.00
CA LYS A 67 -17.32 -6.69 -0.78
C LYS A 67 -17.33 -5.20 -0.41
N ALA A 68 -18.30 -4.44 -0.90
CA ALA A 68 -18.43 -2.98 -0.98
C ALA A 68 -18.20 -2.12 0.30
N SER A 69 -17.47 -2.59 1.28
CA SER A 69 -17.19 -1.91 2.55
C SER A 69 -15.74 -2.01 3.04
N ALA A 70 -14.79 -2.50 2.23
CA ALA A 70 -13.39 -2.44 2.61
C ALA A 70 -12.84 -1.04 2.37
N VAL A 71 -12.42 -0.36 3.43
CA VAL A 71 -11.68 0.90 3.34
C VAL A 71 -10.19 0.55 3.28
N VAL A 72 -9.57 0.81 2.14
CA VAL A 72 -8.11 0.68 1.99
C VAL A 72 -7.50 2.04 2.31
N ASN A 73 -6.84 2.15 3.44
CA ASN A 73 -6.08 3.34 3.81
C ASN A 73 -4.66 3.22 3.26
N CYS A 74 -4.38 3.99 2.21
CA CYS A 74 -3.02 4.12 1.69
C CYS A 74 -2.38 5.39 2.28
N SER A 75 -1.28 5.24 3.00
CA SER A 75 -0.44 6.38 3.35
C SER A 75 0.27 6.87 2.11
N VAL A 76 0.01 8.10 1.70
CA VAL A 76 0.70 8.75 0.59
C VAL A 76 1.75 9.72 1.09
N VAL A 77 2.82 9.88 0.35
CA VAL A 77 3.91 10.80 0.62
C VAL A 77 4.31 11.55 -0.64
N THR A 78 4.85 12.74 -0.48
CA THR A 78 5.16 13.65 -1.57
C THR A 78 6.66 13.94 -1.64
N ILE A 79 7.21 13.83 -2.85
CA ILE A 79 8.53 14.36 -3.20
C ILE A 79 8.33 15.78 -3.74
N THR A 80 9.00 16.74 -3.15
CA THR A 80 9.10 18.12 -3.66
C THR A 80 10.51 18.36 -4.19
N TYR A 81 10.61 19.05 -5.30
CA TYR A 81 11.88 19.34 -5.95
C TYR A 81 12.28 20.81 -5.75
N ASN A 82 13.50 21.05 -5.35
CA ASN A 82 14.07 22.38 -5.14
C ASN A 82 15.18 22.63 -6.15
N ALA A 83 15.10 23.72 -6.88
CA ALA A 83 16.10 24.08 -7.90
C ALA A 83 17.50 24.44 -7.34
N ASN A 84 17.64 24.63 -6.03
CA ASN A 84 18.92 24.77 -5.32
C ASN A 84 19.95 25.69 -6.02
N GLY A 85 19.51 26.90 -6.36
CA GLY A 85 20.35 27.90 -7.04
C GLY A 85 20.22 27.96 -8.56
N GLY A 86 19.55 26.98 -9.17
CA GLY A 86 19.05 27.09 -10.55
C GLY A 86 17.72 27.83 -10.62
N THR A 87 17.11 27.87 -11.80
CA THR A 87 15.77 28.43 -12.04
C THR A 87 14.86 27.40 -12.68
N GLY A 88 13.55 27.68 -12.71
CA GLY A 88 12.54 26.73 -13.18
C GLY A 88 11.96 25.91 -12.06
N SER A 89 11.18 24.90 -12.41
CA SER A 89 10.50 24.01 -11.45
C SER A 89 10.28 22.62 -12.03
N VAL A 90 10.18 21.63 -11.13
CA VAL A 90 9.73 20.28 -11.42
C VAL A 90 8.50 20.03 -10.54
N ASP A 91 7.46 19.44 -11.13
CA ASP A 91 6.23 19.15 -10.42
C ASP A 91 6.45 18.12 -9.31
N PRO A 92 5.82 18.29 -8.15
CA PRO A 92 5.93 17.32 -7.05
C PRO A 92 5.30 15.98 -7.44
N VAL A 93 5.87 14.89 -6.93
CA VAL A 93 5.34 13.53 -7.12
C VAL A 93 4.75 13.04 -5.81
N THR A 94 3.49 12.62 -5.84
CA THR A 94 2.80 12.00 -4.70
C THR A 94 2.49 10.55 -5.03
N ASP A 95 2.89 9.63 -4.17
CA ASP A 95 2.64 8.20 -4.35
C ASP A 95 2.56 7.48 -3.00
N ILE A 96 2.27 6.19 -3.02
CA ILE A 96 2.11 5.34 -1.83
C ILE A 96 3.45 5.20 -1.10
N LYS A 97 3.41 5.36 0.22
CA LYS A 97 4.56 5.09 1.10
C LYS A 97 5.11 3.67 0.87
N GLY A 98 6.42 3.54 0.81
CA GLY A 98 7.12 2.28 0.55
C GLY A 98 7.46 2.02 -0.92
N LYS A 99 6.83 2.72 -1.85
CA LYS A 99 7.12 2.61 -3.29
C LYS A 99 8.47 3.22 -3.64
N THR A 100 9.20 2.62 -4.58
CA THR A 100 10.41 3.21 -5.17
C THR A 100 10.01 4.04 -6.39
N ILE A 101 10.47 5.28 -6.44
CA ILE A 101 10.21 6.24 -7.51
C ILE A 101 11.51 6.54 -8.24
N THR A 102 11.48 6.43 -9.56
CA THR A 102 12.52 7.00 -10.44
C THR A 102 12.33 8.50 -10.49
N LEU A 103 13.39 9.24 -10.21
CA LEU A 103 13.34 10.69 -10.10
C LEU A 103 13.29 11.38 -11.47
N ASP A 104 12.75 12.59 -11.50
CA ASP A 104 12.73 13.45 -12.68
C ASP A 104 14.16 13.74 -13.18
N ASN A 105 14.32 13.93 -14.45
CA ASN A 105 15.62 14.19 -15.10
C ASN A 105 16.07 15.65 -15.05
N GLY A 106 15.32 16.52 -14.38
CA GLY A 106 15.63 17.94 -14.24
C GLY A 106 15.37 18.78 -15.49
N ALA A 107 14.62 18.25 -16.47
CA ALA A 107 14.36 18.97 -17.74
C ALA A 107 13.61 20.30 -17.54
N GLY A 108 12.87 20.48 -16.45
CA GLY A 108 12.18 21.71 -16.07
C GLY A 108 13.08 22.76 -15.42
N LEU A 109 14.37 22.44 -15.17
CA LEU A 109 15.33 23.33 -14.53
C LEU A 109 16.32 23.94 -15.50
N THR A 110 16.72 25.16 -15.21
CA THR A 110 17.86 25.84 -15.85
C THR A 110 18.98 25.94 -14.83
N ALA A 111 20.13 25.33 -15.16
CA ALA A 111 21.30 25.36 -14.30
C ALA A 111 21.89 26.79 -14.19
N PRO A 112 22.60 27.11 -13.11
CA PRO A 112 23.41 28.33 -13.01
C PRO A 112 24.46 28.41 -14.13
N GLU A 113 24.90 29.62 -14.46
CA GLU A 113 25.89 29.86 -15.52
C GLU A 113 27.16 29.00 -15.33
N GLY A 114 27.63 28.39 -16.42
CA GLY A 114 28.80 27.50 -16.42
C GLY A 114 28.56 26.11 -15.81
N LYS A 115 27.31 25.74 -15.50
CA LYS A 115 26.98 24.44 -14.91
C LYS A 115 25.89 23.72 -15.70
N HIS A 116 25.77 22.42 -15.44
CA HIS A 116 24.67 21.59 -15.91
C HIS A 116 24.05 20.83 -14.74
N PHE A 117 22.81 20.38 -14.91
CA PHE A 117 22.14 19.54 -13.95
C PHE A 117 22.81 18.16 -13.90
N ALA A 118 23.26 17.75 -12.69
CA ALA A 118 23.95 16.48 -12.47
C ALA A 118 23.02 15.41 -11.88
N GLY A 119 22.00 15.81 -11.12
CA GLY A 119 21.07 14.91 -10.46
C GLY A 119 20.43 15.51 -9.22
N TRP A 120 19.82 14.68 -8.42
CA TRP A 120 19.13 15.08 -7.19
C TRP A 120 19.90 14.63 -5.95
N GLY A 121 19.87 15.44 -4.90
CA GLY A 121 20.40 15.12 -3.58
C GLY A 121 19.32 15.24 -2.50
N VAL A 122 19.54 14.59 -1.37
CA VAL A 122 18.61 14.61 -0.21
C VAL A 122 18.80 15.84 0.69
N THR A 123 19.89 16.55 0.52
CA THR A 123 20.19 17.82 1.21
C THR A 123 20.67 18.87 0.22
N SER A 124 20.58 20.15 0.59
CA SER A 124 20.98 21.26 -0.29
C SER A 124 22.49 21.33 -0.58
N ASP A 125 23.30 20.69 0.25
CA ASP A 125 24.75 20.59 0.16
C ASP A 125 25.25 19.20 -0.27
N ALA A 126 24.33 18.32 -0.72
CA ALA A 126 24.69 16.99 -1.16
C ALA A 126 25.67 17.04 -2.35
N THR A 127 26.65 16.17 -2.32
CA THR A 127 27.65 15.99 -3.39
C THR A 127 27.42 14.72 -4.20
N GLU A 128 26.61 13.80 -3.67
CA GLU A 128 26.23 12.56 -4.33
C GLU A 128 24.81 12.66 -4.87
N THR A 129 24.62 12.16 -6.10
CA THR A 129 23.33 12.16 -6.77
C THR A 129 22.62 10.83 -6.61
N ILE A 130 21.29 10.88 -6.53
CA ILE A 130 20.42 9.71 -6.57
C ILE A 130 19.53 9.78 -7.81
N SER A 131 19.19 8.63 -8.39
CA SER A 131 18.27 8.49 -9.53
C SER A 131 16.92 7.89 -9.16
N GLU A 132 16.83 7.31 -7.98
CA GLU A 132 15.63 6.72 -7.44
C GLU A 132 15.59 6.88 -5.92
N ILE A 133 14.39 6.83 -5.34
CA ILE A 133 14.20 6.90 -3.89
C ILE A 133 13.02 6.03 -3.45
N LYS A 134 13.17 5.31 -2.34
CA LYS A 134 12.06 4.62 -1.68
C LYS A 134 11.32 5.61 -0.78
N LEU A 135 10.03 5.79 -1.01
CA LEU A 135 9.18 6.73 -0.29
C LEU A 135 8.95 6.27 1.16
N ALA A 136 9.54 6.95 2.12
CA ALA A 136 9.35 6.69 3.55
C ALA A 136 8.51 7.78 4.24
N GLU A 137 8.67 9.02 3.81
CA GLU A 137 8.01 10.22 4.33
C GLU A 137 8.06 11.33 3.28
N ASN A 138 7.38 12.44 3.53
CA ASN A 138 7.48 13.62 2.66
C ASN A 138 8.94 14.10 2.64
N ILE A 139 9.48 14.31 1.45
CA ILE A 139 10.88 14.71 1.27
C ILE A 139 11.01 15.82 0.25
N THR A 140 11.98 16.70 0.47
CA THR A 140 12.43 17.67 -0.53
C THR A 140 13.78 17.22 -1.07
N LEU A 141 13.87 17.09 -2.39
CA LEU A 141 15.11 16.83 -3.11
C LEU A 141 15.65 18.11 -3.71
N TYR A 142 16.96 18.24 -3.71
CA TYR A 142 17.69 19.43 -4.12
C TYR A 142 18.49 19.14 -5.38
N ALA A 143 18.41 20.03 -6.37
CA ALA A 143 19.19 19.90 -7.58
C ALA A 143 20.69 20.03 -7.28
N ILE A 144 21.46 19.13 -7.86
CA ILE A 144 22.94 19.17 -7.83
C ILE A 144 23.41 19.58 -9.24
N TYR A 145 24.34 20.51 -9.30
CA TYR A 145 24.92 21.02 -10.54
C TYR A 145 26.41 20.76 -10.59
N ALA A 146 26.89 20.27 -11.73
CA ALA A 146 28.32 20.11 -12.04
C ALA A 146 28.79 21.20 -13.00
N LEU A 147 30.08 21.49 -13.00
CA LEU A 147 30.71 22.41 -13.93
C LEU A 147 30.65 21.83 -15.36
N ASN A 148 30.47 22.69 -16.34
CA ASN A 148 30.65 22.31 -17.74
C ASN A 148 32.17 22.13 -18.01
N GLU A 149 32.51 21.02 -18.67
CA GLU A 149 33.87 20.78 -19.15
C GLU A 149 34.18 21.62 -20.40
#